data_a98e9dbfc07c0dadbe8ef38532bda051
#
_entry.id   a98e9dbfc07c0dadbe8ef38532bda051
#
_cell.length_a   1.000
_cell.length_b   1.000
_cell.length_c   1.000
_cell.angle_alpha   90.00
_cell.angle_beta   90.00
_cell.angle_gamma   90.00
#
_symmetry.space_group_name_H-M   'P 1'
#
loop_
_entity.id
_entity.type
_entity.pdbx_description
1 polymer ?
#
loop_
_entity_poly.entity_id
_entity_poly.type
_entity_poly.pdbx_seq_one_letter_code
_entity_poly.pdbx_strand_id
1 'polypeptide(L)'
;MIWNEILCLGDSITYGARDRYGRSYPAELSKILTKETNETYVCHNHGISGETSSDLLRRTWSACKSHSNSKIALLMIGTNDTQKDIPINIFEDNIRQIISMCKIHGMHVIMGTLPKLGFTPLYFKNSKKIDQYNFAILKIANEMNLDVCNMEDTEAHYIDNVHYTHEGYKLLAQKWASKILNSQT
;
A
#
# COMPACT_ATOMS: atom_id res chain seq x y z
N MET A 1 11.06 21.66 14.70
CA MET A 1 9.87 21.29 13.89
C MET A 1 9.82 19.78 13.92
N ILE A 2 8.77 19.19 14.47
CA ILE A 2 8.59 17.74 14.52
C ILE A 2 7.83 17.35 13.23
N TRP A 3 8.40 16.46 12.44
CA TRP A 3 7.76 15.94 11.24
C TRP A 3 7.13 14.58 11.56
N ASN A 4 5.92 14.38 11.10
CA ASN A 4 5.24 13.09 11.15
C ASN A 4 5.63 12.31 9.90
N GLU A 5 6.44 11.26 10.07
CA GLU A 5 6.95 10.46 8.96
C GLU A 5 6.14 9.19 8.78
N ILE A 6 5.83 8.86 7.53
CA ILE A 6 5.08 7.67 7.12
C ILE A 6 5.90 6.92 6.06
N LEU A 7 6.13 5.63 6.26
CA LEU A 7 6.79 4.76 5.28
C LEU A 7 5.73 4.07 4.41
N CYS A 8 5.74 4.32 3.10
CA CYS A 8 4.80 3.73 2.14
C CYS A 8 5.47 2.59 1.37
N LEU A 9 5.17 1.35 1.72
CA LEU A 9 5.74 0.13 1.14
C LEU A 9 4.78 -0.47 0.10
N GLY A 10 5.29 -0.81 -1.08
CA GLY A 10 4.47 -1.42 -2.13
C GLY A 10 5.15 -1.54 -3.48
N ASP A 11 4.33 -1.72 -4.50
CA ASP A 11 4.72 -1.93 -5.88
C ASP A 11 4.56 -0.69 -6.78
N SER A 12 4.19 -0.89 -8.05
CA SER A 12 3.96 0.18 -9.03
C SER A 12 2.84 1.15 -8.64
N ILE A 13 1.84 0.70 -7.89
CA ILE A 13 0.74 1.56 -7.44
C ILE A 13 1.26 2.53 -6.37
N THR A 14 2.06 2.06 -5.43
CA THR A 14 2.72 2.92 -4.44
C THR A 14 3.76 3.84 -5.10
N TYR A 15 4.52 3.33 -6.07
CA TYR A 15 5.46 4.13 -6.86
C TYR A 15 4.78 5.31 -7.56
N GLY A 16 3.56 5.14 -8.06
CA GLY A 16 2.83 6.11 -8.86
C GLY A 16 3.07 5.92 -10.36
N ALA A 17 3.17 4.66 -10.81
CA ALA A 17 3.39 4.35 -12.21
C ALA A 17 2.27 4.91 -13.11
N ARG A 18 2.65 5.37 -14.31
CA ARG A 18 1.77 5.98 -15.32
C ARG A 18 1.23 7.38 -14.98
N ASP A 19 1.46 7.92 -13.79
CA ASP A 19 1.10 9.32 -13.54
C ASP A 19 2.04 10.25 -14.31
N ARG A 20 1.45 11.06 -15.18
CA ARG A 20 2.18 12.04 -16.03
C ARG A 20 2.88 13.12 -15.23
N TYR A 21 2.43 13.38 -14.01
CA TYR A 21 2.97 14.43 -13.14
C TYR A 21 3.95 13.89 -12.11
N GLY A 22 4.26 12.58 -12.13
CA GLY A 22 5.10 11.94 -11.14
C GLY A 22 4.55 12.03 -9.72
N ARG A 23 3.23 12.17 -9.57
CA ARG A 23 2.55 12.35 -8.28
C ARG A 23 1.86 11.06 -7.89
N SER A 24 2.51 10.31 -7.05
CA SER A 24 1.98 9.09 -6.44
C SER A 24 1.03 9.41 -5.27
N TYR A 25 0.27 8.40 -4.78
CA TYR A 25 -0.56 8.61 -3.60
C TYR A 25 0.24 9.03 -2.36
N PRO A 26 1.49 8.58 -2.09
CA PRO A 26 2.27 9.09 -0.97
C PRO A 26 2.49 10.60 -1.01
N ALA A 27 2.76 11.17 -2.20
CA ALA A 27 2.93 12.60 -2.36
C ALA A 27 1.63 13.40 -2.09
N GLU A 28 0.49 12.90 -2.57
CA GLU A 28 -0.81 13.51 -2.31
C GLU A 28 -1.26 13.31 -0.85
N LEU A 29 -0.97 12.16 -0.24
CA LEU A 29 -1.24 11.87 1.17
C LEU A 29 -0.53 12.85 2.10
N SER A 30 0.76 13.11 1.84
CA SER A 30 1.54 14.10 2.58
C SER A 30 0.88 15.47 2.60
N LYS A 31 0.37 15.92 1.44
CA LYS A 31 -0.35 17.21 1.32
C LYS A 31 -1.69 17.21 2.08
N ILE A 32 -2.47 16.13 1.93
CA ILE A 32 -3.79 16.01 2.57
C ILE A 32 -3.62 16.04 4.09
N LEU A 33 -2.76 15.17 4.65
CA LEU A 33 -2.54 15.11 6.08
C LEU A 33 -2.01 16.42 6.66
N THR A 34 -1.03 17.05 5.98
CA THR A 34 -0.50 18.36 6.41
C THR A 34 -1.59 19.42 6.45
N LYS A 35 -2.49 19.43 5.46
CA LYS A 35 -3.58 20.40 5.42
C LYS A 35 -4.64 20.13 6.49
N GLU A 36 -5.04 18.87 6.68
CA GLU A 36 -6.14 18.51 7.60
C GLU A 36 -5.75 18.63 9.07
N THR A 37 -4.46 18.36 9.40
CA THR A 37 -3.99 18.38 10.80
C THR A 37 -3.27 19.67 11.18
N ASN A 38 -2.90 20.50 10.20
CA ASN A 38 -2.00 21.64 10.38
C ASN A 38 -0.61 21.27 10.95
N GLU A 39 -0.21 19.99 10.78
CA GLU A 39 1.11 19.47 11.14
C GLU A 39 1.85 19.01 9.89
N THR A 40 3.18 19.04 9.90
CA THR A 40 3.96 18.59 8.74
C THR A 40 4.01 17.06 8.66
N TYR A 41 3.50 16.50 7.58
CA TYR A 41 3.60 15.07 7.25
C TYR A 41 4.54 14.85 6.06
N VAL A 42 5.40 13.84 6.17
CA VAL A 42 6.30 13.38 5.10
C VAL A 42 6.03 11.90 4.83
N CYS A 43 5.58 11.58 3.62
CA CYS A 43 5.35 10.21 3.19
C CYS A 43 6.52 9.75 2.32
N HIS A 44 7.31 8.81 2.82
CA HIS A 44 8.44 8.22 2.11
C HIS A 44 7.94 7.14 1.15
N ASN A 45 8.06 7.40 -0.15
CA ASN A 45 7.62 6.46 -1.18
C ASN A 45 8.66 5.37 -1.41
N HIS A 46 8.36 4.16 -0.97
CA HIS A 46 9.12 2.93 -1.19
C HIS A 46 8.37 1.95 -2.10
N GLY A 47 7.64 2.46 -3.09
CA GLY A 47 7.07 1.66 -4.18
C GLY A 47 8.12 1.34 -5.24
N ILE A 48 8.17 0.10 -5.72
CA ILE A 48 8.99 -0.31 -6.87
C ILE A 48 8.14 -1.09 -7.86
N SER A 49 8.10 -0.61 -9.12
CA SER A 49 7.27 -1.22 -10.17
C SER A 49 7.65 -2.68 -10.43
N GLY A 50 6.62 -3.55 -10.51
CA GLY A 50 6.77 -4.96 -10.83
C GLY A 50 7.15 -5.86 -9.65
N GLU A 51 7.39 -5.30 -8.46
CA GLU A 51 7.73 -6.09 -7.28
C GLU A 51 6.57 -6.94 -6.77
N THR A 52 6.92 -8.15 -6.35
CA THR A 52 6.08 -9.07 -5.57
C THR A 52 6.32 -8.88 -4.07
N SER A 53 5.51 -9.56 -3.26
CA SER A 53 5.74 -9.63 -1.80
C SER A 53 7.12 -10.17 -1.45
N SER A 54 7.65 -11.13 -2.24
CA SER A 54 9.00 -11.67 -2.04
C SER A 54 10.10 -10.66 -2.34
N ASP A 55 9.88 -9.79 -3.34
CA ASP A 55 10.83 -8.72 -3.68
C ASP A 55 10.84 -7.66 -2.59
N LEU A 56 9.66 -7.22 -2.15
CA LEU A 56 9.52 -6.26 -1.06
C LEU A 56 10.13 -6.77 0.24
N LEU A 57 9.91 -8.04 0.59
CA LEU A 57 10.46 -8.66 1.81
C LEU A 57 11.97 -8.49 1.89
N ARG A 58 12.70 -8.71 0.78
CA ARG A 58 14.18 -8.63 0.75
C ARG A 58 14.72 -7.25 1.12
N ARG A 59 13.96 -6.17 0.91
CA ARG A 59 14.41 -4.80 1.16
C ARG A 59 13.72 -4.10 2.34
N THR A 60 12.68 -4.73 2.92
CA THR A 60 11.89 -4.12 4.00
C THR A 60 12.73 -3.71 5.20
N TRP A 61 13.64 -4.58 5.64
CA TRP A 61 14.52 -4.26 6.77
C TRP A 61 15.33 -2.98 6.54
N SER A 62 15.95 -2.86 5.37
CA SER A 62 16.73 -1.67 5.01
C SER A 62 15.86 -0.42 4.90
N ALA A 63 14.66 -0.54 4.33
CA ALA A 63 13.70 0.55 4.24
C ALA A 63 13.29 1.06 5.63
N CYS A 64 12.91 0.15 6.54
CA CYS A 64 12.55 0.50 7.92
C CYS A 64 13.71 1.16 8.66
N LYS A 65 14.93 0.63 8.52
CA LYS A 65 16.12 1.19 9.15
C LYS A 65 16.43 2.61 8.65
N SER A 66 16.29 2.84 7.33
CA SER A 66 16.55 4.15 6.72
C SER A 66 15.52 5.21 7.11
N HIS A 67 14.32 4.78 7.50
CA HIS A 67 13.21 5.65 7.90
C HIS A 67 12.74 5.34 9.33
N SER A 68 13.68 5.16 10.24
CA SER A 68 13.42 4.79 11.65
C SER A 68 12.60 5.81 12.44
N ASN A 69 12.46 7.04 11.95
CA ASN A 69 11.58 8.06 12.52
C ASN A 69 10.11 7.86 12.15
N SER A 70 9.81 7.06 11.11
CA SER A 70 8.44 6.78 10.72
C SER A 70 7.69 6.05 11.83
N LYS A 71 6.50 6.55 12.17
CA LYS A 71 5.62 5.94 13.17
C LYS A 71 4.55 5.07 12.55
N ILE A 72 4.29 5.24 11.26
CA ILE A 72 3.30 4.50 10.48
C ILE A 72 3.99 3.88 9.27
N ALA A 73 3.67 2.63 8.98
CA ALA A 73 3.97 1.96 7.73
C ALA A 73 2.68 1.63 6.98
N LEU A 74 2.52 2.11 5.77
CA LEU A 74 1.43 1.75 4.86
C LEU A 74 1.91 0.62 3.96
N LEU A 75 1.24 -0.52 3.99
CA LEU A 75 1.62 -1.71 3.23
C LEU A 75 0.55 -2.06 2.20
N MET A 76 0.86 -1.91 0.91
CA MET A 76 -0.01 -2.31 -0.19
C MET A 76 0.81 -3.01 -1.28
N ILE A 77 0.80 -4.34 -1.28
CA ILE A 77 1.57 -5.23 -2.17
C ILE A 77 0.78 -6.50 -2.44
N GLY A 78 0.95 -7.08 -3.64
CA GLY A 78 0.32 -8.35 -4.00
C GLY A 78 -0.29 -8.38 -5.40
N THR A 79 -0.50 -7.23 -6.05
CA THR A 79 -1.00 -7.19 -7.44
C THR A 79 -0.13 -8.00 -8.38
N ASN A 80 1.20 -7.88 -8.27
CA ASN A 80 2.13 -8.66 -9.09
C ASN A 80 2.21 -10.13 -8.64
N ASP A 81 1.96 -10.43 -7.37
CA ASP A 81 1.88 -11.82 -6.88
C ASP A 81 0.74 -12.56 -7.57
N THR A 82 -0.43 -11.93 -7.73
CA THR A 82 -1.56 -12.52 -8.46
C THR A 82 -1.25 -12.78 -9.93
N GLN A 83 -0.47 -11.92 -10.56
CA GLN A 83 -0.12 -12.04 -11.98
C GLN A 83 0.99 -13.09 -12.22
N LYS A 84 1.93 -13.21 -11.29
CA LYS A 84 3.06 -14.15 -11.36
C LYS A 84 2.77 -15.50 -10.71
N ASP A 85 1.50 -15.75 -10.33
CA ASP A 85 1.06 -17.01 -9.71
C ASP A 85 1.87 -17.39 -8.45
N ILE A 86 2.27 -16.40 -7.63
CA ILE A 86 2.92 -16.67 -6.34
C ILE A 86 1.92 -17.45 -5.45
N PRO A 87 2.30 -18.60 -4.88
CA PRO A 87 1.40 -19.35 -4.01
C PRO A 87 0.92 -18.51 -2.81
N ILE A 88 -0.35 -18.63 -2.46
CA ILE A 88 -0.98 -17.81 -1.41
C ILE A 88 -0.30 -17.97 -0.05
N ASN A 89 0.16 -19.17 0.29
CA ASN A 89 0.91 -19.41 1.54
C ASN A 89 2.26 -18.67 1.56
N ILE A 90 2.97 -18.59 0.42
CA ILE A 90 4.20 -17.81 0.30
C ILE A 90 3.92 -16.31 0.47
N PHE A 91 2.85 -15.82 -0.18
CA PHE A 91 2.40 -14.45 0.00
C PHE A 91 2.08 -14.15 1.49
N GLU A 92 1.29 -15.00 2.15
CA GLU A 92 0.95 -14.84 3.57
C GLU A 92 2.19 -14.79 4.46
N ASP A 93 3.15 -15.70 4.24
CA ASP A 93 4.40 -15.74 5.01
C ASP A 93 5.24 -14.47 4.80
N ASN A 94 5.36 -14.01 3.55
CA ASN A 94 6.07 -12.77 3.24
C ASN A 94 5.42 -11.56 3.93
N ILE A 95 4.09 -11.45 3.87
CA ILE A 95 3.37 -10.34 4.49
C ILE A 95 3.58 -10.32 6.01
N ARG A 96 3.48 -11.48 6.69
CA ARG A 96 3.74 -11.56 8.14
C ARG A 96 5.15 -11.12 8.50
N GLN A 97 6.16 -11.51 7.71
CA GLN A 97 7.55 -11.11 7.94
C GLN A 97 7.75 -9.61 7.72
N ILE A 98 7.18 -9.03 6.65
CA ILE A 98 7.21 -7.59 6.38
C ILE A 98 6.61 -6.81 7.55
N ILE A 99 5.41 -7.20 8.00
CA ILE A 99 4.74 -6.58 9.15
C ILE A 99 5.61 -6.67 10.41
N SER A 100 6.19 -7.83 10.67
CA SER A 100 7.05 -8.04 11.83
C SER A 100 8.28 -7.13 11.81
N MET A 101 8.91 -6.94 10.64
CA MET A 101 10.04 -6.01 10.48
C MET A 101 9.62 -4.56 10.77
N CYS A 102 8.47 -4.12 10.27
CA CYS A 102 7.94 -2.78 10.55
C CYS A 102 7.68 -2.58 12.07
N LYS A 103 7.05 -3.58 12.71
CA LYS A 103 6.76 -3.54 14.17
C LYS A 103 8.04 -3.53 15.02
N ILE A 104 9.10 -4.27 14.64
CA ILE A 104 10.41 -4.24 15.31
C ILE A 104 11.01 -2.82 15.27
N HIS A 105 10.77 -2.06 14.20
CA HIS A 105 11.21 -0.67 14.10
C HIS A 105 10.23 0.35 14.73
N GLY A 106 9.23 -0.13 15.48
CA GLY A 106 8.29 0.72 16.22
C GLY A 106 7.20 1.36 15.37
N MET A 107 6.95 0.85 14.16
CA MET A 107 5.93 1.38 13.26
C MET A 107 4.57 0.70 13.49
N HIS A 108 3.51 1.51 13.56
CA HIS A 108 2.14 1.01 13.41
C HIS A 108 1.88 0.68 11.94
N VAL A 109 1.46 -0.55 11.65
CA VAL A 109 1.23 -1.01 10.27
C VAL A 109 -0.24 -0.89 9.93
N ILE A 110 -0.55 -0.22 8.83
CA ILE A 110 -1.88 -0.19 8.22
C ILE A 110 -1.79 -0.90 6.86
N MET A 111 -2.60 -1.94 6.67
CA MET A 111 -2.63 -2.68 5.41
C MET A 111 -3.64 -2.09 4.44
N GLY A 112 -3.29 -2.03 3.16
CA GLY A 112 -4.26 -1.78 2.08
C GLY A 112 -4.73 -3.10 1.48
N THR A 113 -6.04 -3.23 1.19
CA THR A 113 -6.48 -4.29 0.28
C THR A 113 -5.99 -4.00 -1.13
N LEU A 114 -5.91 -5.02 -1.97
CA LEU A 114 -5.57 -4.85 -3.38
C LEU A 114 -6.77 -4.30 -4.13
N PRO A 115 -6.59 -3.27 -4.97
CA PRO A 115 -7.62 -2.81 -5.87
C PRO A 115 -8.04 -3.92 -6.83
N LYS A 116 -9.32 -3.95 -7.21
CA LYS A 116 -9.79 -4.83 -8.28
C LYS A 116 -9.09 -4.47 -9.58
N LEU A 117 -8.75 -5.46 -10.39
CA LEU A 117 -8.21 -5.21 -11.73
C LEU A 117 -9.32 -4.79 -12.69
N GLY A 118 -8.99 -3.91 -13.63
CA GLY A 118 -9.92 -3.50 -14.68
C GLY A 118 -10.37 -4.69 -15.54
N PHE A 119 -11.54 -4.54 -16.15
CA PHE A 119 -12.18 -5.62 -16.90
C PHE A 119 -11.58 -5.77 -18.30
N THR A 120 -10.62 -6.69 -18.44
CA THR A 120 -10.16 -7.17 -19.76
C THR A 120 -10.07 -8.70 -19.74
N PRO A 121 -10.15 -9.38 -20.90
CA PRO A 121 -10.00 -10.84 -20.97
C PRO A 121 -8.70 -11.33 -20.34
N LEU A 122 -7.62 -10.53 -20.42
CA LEU A 122 -6.32 -10.83 -19.84
C LEU A 122 -6.36 -10.84 -18.30
N TYR A 123 -7.13 -9.94 -17.69
CA TYR A 123 -7.21 -9.77 -16.23
C TYR A 123 -8.39 -10.51 -15.59
N PHE A 124 -9.34 -11.01 -16.37
CA PHE A 124 -10.51 -11.71 -15.82
C PHE A 124 -10.13 -12.94 -14.96
N LYS A 125 -9.10 -13.69 -15.40
CA LYS A 125 -8.59 -14.84 -14.62
C LYS A 125 -7.95 -14.38 -13.31
N ASN A 126 -7.38 -13.19 -13.28
CA ASN A 126 -6.66 -12.65 -12.12
C ASN A 126 -7.59 -11.91 -11.15
N SER A 127 -8.77 -11.47 -11.56
CA SER A 127 -9.73 -10.81 -10.67
C SER A 127 -10.16 -11.72 -9.50
N LYS A 128 -10.41 -13.01 -9.77
CA LYS A 128 -10.72 -14.00 -8.72
C LYS A 128 -9.54 -14.23 -7.76
N LYS A 129 -8.30 -14.06 -8.22
CA LYS A 129 -7.12 -14.15 -7.36
C LYS A 129 -7.01 -12.93 -6.46
N ILE A 130 -7.34 -11.73 -6.94
CA ILE A 130 -7.39 -10.52 -6.10
C ILE A 130 -8.27 -10.77 -4.87
N ASP A 131 -9.45 -11.36 -5.04
CA ASP A 131 -10.35 -11.67 -3.92
C ASP A 131 -9.71 -12.64 -2.92
N GLN A 132 -8.98 -13.66 -3.39
CA GLN A 132 -8.27 -14.61 -2.52
C GLN A 132 -7.14 -13.94 -1.74
N TYR A 133 -6.39 -13.03 -2.39
CA TYR A 133 -5.32 -12.30 -1.73
C TYR A 133 -5.87 -11.27 -0.75
N ASN A 134 -6.97 -10.58 -1.09
CA ASN A 134 -7.66 -9.69 -0.16
C ASN A 134 -8.20 -10.45 1.06
N PHE A 135 -8.74 -11.65 0.87
CA PHE A 135 -9.12 -12.50 2.00
C PHE A 135 -7.91 -12.83 2.90
N ALA A 136 -6.75 -13.17 2.31
CA ALA A 136 -5.53 -13.41 3.08
C ALA A 136 -5.05 -12.15 3.82
N ILE A 137 -5.11 -10.97 3.17
CA ILE A 137 -4.79 -9.67 3.80
C ILE A 137 -5.68 -9.44 5.02
N LEU A 138 -7.00 -9.60 4.89
CA LEU A 138 -7.95 -9.40 5.99
C LEU A 138 -7.75 -10.41 7.12
N LYS A 139 -7.47 -11.67 6.79
CA LYS A 139 -7.13 -12.72 7.76
C LYS A 139 -5.88 -12.34 8.57
N ILE A 140 -4.78 -11.98 7.89
CA ILE A 140 -3.53 -11.58 8.53
C ILE A 140 -3.73 -10.33 9.40
N ALA A 141 -4.46 -9.34 8.91
CA ALA A 141 -4.75 -8.14 9.66
C ALA A 141 -5.51 -8.44 10.96
N ASN A 142 -6.51 -9.34 10.90
CA ASN A 142 -7.24 -9.78 12.09
C ASN A 142 -6.34 -10.56 13.06
N GLU A 143 -5.54 -11.52 12.57
CA GLU A 143 -4.61 -12.33 13.39
C GLU A 143 -3.55 -11.47 14.09
N MET A 144 -3.06 -10.40 13.44
CA MET A 144 -2.00 -9.55 13.95
C MET A 144 -2.49 -8.23 14.57
N ASN A 145 -3.82 -8.07 14.70
CA ASN A 145 -4.51 -6.86 15.20
C ASN A 145 -4.03 -5.58 14.50
N LEU A 146 -4.27 -5.52 13.18
CA LEU A 146 -3.87 -4.41 12.33
C LEU A 146 -5.08 -3.70 11.75
N ASP A 147 -4.89 -2.42 11.49
CA ASP A 147 -5.81 -1.61 10.71
C ASP A 147 -5.76 -1.99 9.22
N VAL A 148 -6.93 -1.93 8.57
CA VAL A 148 -7.06 -2.14 7.12
C VAL A 148 -7.72 -0.94 6.46
N CYS A 149 -7.14 -0.49 5.35
CA CYS A 149 -7.71 0.48 4.43
C CYS A 149 -8.25 -0.24 3.19
N ASN A 150 -9.56 -0.14 2.96
CA ASN A 150 -10.18 -0.77 1.79
C ASN A 150 -9.89 0.03 0.51
N MET A 151 -9.25 -0.61 -0.48
CA MET A 151 -8.89 -0.03 -1.78
C MET A 151 -9.65 -0.67 -2.95
N GLU A 152 -10.65 -1.52 -2.70
CA GLU A 152 -11.29 -2.33 -3.73
C GLU A 152 -12.14 -1.52 -4.73
N ASP A 153 -12.73 -0.40 -4.32
CA ASP A 153 -13.65 0.38 -5.14
C ASP A 153 -12.96 1.61 -5.77
N THR A 154 -11.90 1.39 -6.52
CA THR A 154 -11.10 2.47 -7.13
C THR A 154 -10.86 2.32 -8.62
N GLU A 155 -11.40 1.27 -9.24
CA GLU A 155 -11.16 0.90 -10.65
C GLU A 155 -11.62 1.92 -11.69
N ALA A 156 -12.57 2.80 -11.36
CA ALA A 156 -13.05 3.84 -12.28
C ALA A 156 -11.97 4.84 -12.73
N HIS A 157 -10.83 4.86 -12.06
CA HIS A 157 -9.73 5.79 -12.28
C HIS A 157 -8.48 5.15 -12.90
N TYR A 158 -8.61 3.98 -13.53
CA TYR A 158 -7.48 3.33 -14.18
C TYR A 158 -7.12 3.99 -15.52
N ILE A 159 -5.82 3.97 -15.83
CA ILE A 159 -5.27 4.35 -17.14
C ILE A 159 -4.97 3.12 -18.01
N ASP A 160 -4.65 1.97 -17.40
CA ASP A 160 -4.30 0.72 -18.08
C ASP A 160 -4.87 -0.53 -17.39
N ASN A 161 -6.01 -0.42 -16.71
CA ASN A 161 -6.68 -1.46 -15.92
C ASN A 161 -5.94 -1.92 -14.64
N VAL A 162 -4.81 -1.31 -14.30
CA VAL A 162 -4.01 -1.59 -13.09
C VAL A 162 -3.55 -0.30 -12.44
N HIS A 163 -2.96 0.59 -13.23
CA HIS A 163 -2.39 1.84 -12.74
C HIS A 163 -3.38 2.99 -12.89
N TYR A 164 -3.23 3.97 -12.04
CA TYR A 164 -4.18 5.05 -11.87
C TYR A 164 -3.84 6.29 -12.66
N THR A 165 -4.88 7.02 -13.03
CA THR A 165 -4.76 8.45 -13.37
C THR A 165 -4.36 9.25 -12.13
N HIS A 166 -3.98 10.51 -12.31
CA HIS A 166 -3.70 11.40 -11.18
C HIS A 166 -4.88 11.50 -10.18
N GLU A 167 -6.10 11.58 -10.68
CA GLU A 167 -7.29 11.63 -9.81
C GLU A 167 -7.48 10.31 -9.04
N GLY A 168 -7.13 9.17 -9.64
CA GLY A 168 -7.13 7.89 -8.94
C GLY A 168 -6.08 7.84 -7.80
N TYR A 169 -4.88 8.35 -8.01
CA TYR A 169 -3.88 8.46 -6.95
C TYR A 169 -4.31 9.40 -5.82
N LYS A 170 -5.01 10.50 -6.13
CA LYS A 170 -5.64 11.34 -5.09
C LYS A 170 -6.69 10.59 -4.30
N LEU A 171 -7.54 9.78 -4.96
CA LEU A 171 -8.55 8.96 -4.28
C LEU A 171 -7.89 7.97 -3.32
N LEU A 172 -6.82 7.27 -3.73
CA LEU A 172 -6.07 6.39 -2.83
C LEU A 172 -5.51 7.17 -1.64
N ALA A 173 -4.94 8.35 -1.87
CA ALA A 173 -4.43 9.21 -0.81
C ALA A 173 -5.53 9.63 0.18
N GLN A 174 -6.72 9.97 -0.29
CA GLN A 174 -7.87 10.30 0.55
C GLN A 174 -8.34 9.12 1.41
N LYS A 175 -8.38 7.90 0.85
CA LYS A 175 -8.71 6.68 1.59
C LYS A 175 -7.68 6.43 2.71
N TRP A 176 -6.38 6.52 2.41
CA TRP A 176 -5.33 6.41 3.41
C TRP A 176 -5.42 7.49 4.50
N ALA A 177 -5.62 8.77 4.11
CA ALA A 177 -5.76 9.88 5.05
C ALA A 177 -6.93 9.66 6.00
N SER A 178 -8.10 9.31 5.47
CA SER A 178 -9.28 9.00 6.29
C SER A 178 -9.00 7.87 7.29
N LYS A 179 -8.31 6.80 6.86
CA LYS A 179 -7.97 5.69 7.76
C LYS A 179 -7.01 6.13 8.86
N ILE A 180 -5.95 6.86 8.53
CA ILE A 180 -4.95 7.35 9.49
C ILE A 180 -5.60 8.27 10.54
N LEU A 181 -6.40 9.24 10.09
CA LEU A 181 -7.04 10.19 10.99
C LEU A 181 -8.04 9.53 11.95
N ASN A 182 -8.78 8.51 11.47
CA ASN A 182 -9.74 7.77 12.30
C ASN A 182 -9.06 6.75 13.26
N SER A 183 -7.82 6.34 13.01
CA SER A 183 -7.07 5.43 13.88
C SER A 183 -6.35 6.16 15.03
N GLN A 184 -6.30 7.49 15.01
CA GLN A 184 -5.69 8.33 16.06
C GLN A 184 -6.69 8.83 17.11
N THR A 185 -7.98 8.60 16.87
CA THR A 185 -9.06 8.89 17.82
C THR A 185 -9.42 7.66 18.65
#